data_8c46156325c943af94df31d7b97f0b43
#
_entry.id   8c46156325c943af94df31d7b97f0b43
#
_cell.length_a   1.000
_cell.length_b   1.000
_cell.length_c   1.000
_cell.angle_alpha   90.00
_cell.angle_beta   90.00
_cell.angle_gamma   90.00
#
_symmetry.space_group_name_H-M   'P 1'
#
loop_
_entity.id
_entity.type
_entity.pdbx_description
1 polymer ?
#
loop_
_entity_poly.entity_id
_entity_poly.type
_entity_poly.pdbx_seq_one_letter_code
_entity_poly.pdbx_strand_id
1 'polypeptide(L)'
;MKPINLVSLVNAHKKLEPTIFESYKKQFGIKIKEAELEDLNSLVKELFSHFETLSIVEGFYVGYEINQISREFDLLRFGEDTIINVELKRENTGDRMKKQLLRNKYYLGFLSKRILQFTYVASEKKLYYLDEQEEFAEIEIRFLFKQLNRQTLIEIENIDSCFDPSKYLVSPFNSTEIFLENKYFLTEQQENFKNEILSYKKETGPSYIAIEGYAGTGKTLLTYDIAKAYRDISKRVLIFHCGSLNEGQKKLIRDSNWEIAPIKDYQKYNLNEYDLIIIDETQRIYKIQLEELIIEINKTNIKCIFSFDPNQCLSSWEIERNIPQFLKEEVSPKHYRLTQKIRTNKEIATFIKNLFDLSKRNPYQNYSNISVHYFSDKSGVSDYIKVLTEKEWKAINYTPGLHQNYPYEAFQNWQDETAHQVVGQEFDNVVVVIDSNFFYNEENRLTSRKNYYYDNIKMLFQMVTRARKKLRIIILNNDDVLKKCLSILHSNKSS
;
A
#
# COMPACT_ATOMS: atom_id res chain seq x y z
N MET A 1 -21.96 -2.95 2.01
CA MET A 1 -22.88 -2.44 0.96
C MET A 1 -23.77 -3.57 0.49
N LYS A 2 -25.04 -3.29 0.12
CA LYS A 2 -26.00 -4.28 -0.42
C LYS A 2 -26.36 -3.93 -1.86
N PRO A 3 -26.63 -4.94 -2.71
CA PRO A 3 -27.10 -4.67 -4.07
C PRO A 3 -28.50 -4.09 -4.07
N ILE A 4 -28.82 -3.31 -5.09
CA ILE A 4 -30.12 -2.62 -5.22
C ILE A 4 -30.65 -2.74 -6.66
N ASN A 5 -31.97 -2.56 -6.81
CA ASN A 5 -32.62 -2.33 -8.09
C ASN A 5 -32.51 -0.84 -8.47
N LEU A 6 -31.95 -0.55 -9.66
CA LEU A 6 -31.72 0.84 -10.09
C LEU A 6 -33.03 1.65 -10.25
N VAL A 7 -34.13 1.02 -10.67
CA VAL A 7 -35.43 1.71 -10.77
C VAL A 7 -35.97 2.08 -9.38
N SER A 8 -35.77 1.19 -8.40
CA SER A 8 -36.15 1.48 -7.01
C SER A 8 -35.33 2.67 -6.46
N LEU A 9 -34.03 2.74 -6.73
CA LEU A 9 -33.19 3.86 -6.32
C LEU A 9 -33.63 5.19 -6.97
N VAL A 10 -33.87 5.19 -8.29
CA VAL A 10 -34.34 6.36 -9.03
C VAL A 10 -35.71 6.82 -8.56
N ASN A 11 -36.64 5.90 -8.29
CA ASN A 11 -37.95 6.23 -7.77
C ASN A 11 -37.89 6.78 -6.34
N ALA A 12 -37.08 6.18 -5.48
CA ALA A 12 -36.83 6.68 -4.13
C ALA A 12 -36.29 8.13 -4.15
N HIS A 13 -35.32 8.42 -5.02
CA HIS A 13 -34.76 9.76 -5.19
C HIS A 13 -35.84 10.78 -5.60
N LYS A 14 -36.77 10.42 -6.52
CA LYS A 14 -37.79 11.33 -7.04
C LYS A 14 -39.00 11.55 -6.11
N LYS A 15 -39.28 10.57 -5.26
CA LYS A 15 -40.56 10.52 -4.53
C LYS A 15 -40.44 10.69 -3.03
N LEU A 16 -39.29 10.35 -2.45
CA LEU A 16 -39.08 10.44 -1.01
C LEU A 16 -38.63 11.83 -0.60
N GLU A 17 -39.00 12.23 0.60
CA GLU A 17 -38.42 13.39 1.27
C GLU A 17 -36.90 13.18 1.45
N PRO A 18 -36.08 14.26 1.37
CA PRO A 18 -34.63 14.16 1.40
C PRO A 18 -34.09 13.35 2.59
N THR A 19 -34.65 13.52 3.78
CA THR A 19 -34.25 12.82 5.00
C THR A 19 -34.54 11.32 4.94
N ILE A 20 -35.64 10.93 4.33
CA ILE A 20 -36.04 9.52 4.13
C ILE A 20 -35.14 8.90 3.06
N PHE A 21 -34.86 9.66 1.98
CA PHE A 21 -33.97 9.19 0.92
C PHE A 21 -32.54 8.96 1.43
N GLU A 22 -32.00 9.85 2.28
CA GLU A 22 -30.68 9.62 2.93
C GLU A 22 -30.67 8.35 3.80
N SER A 23 -31.76 8.12 4.56
CA SER A 23 -31.91 6.88 5.34
C SER A 23 -31.97 5.64 4.45
N TYR A 24 -32.66 5.77 3.31
CA TYR A 24 -32.76 4.69 2.30
C TYR A 24 -31.40 4.38 1.69
N LYS A 25 -30.61 5.38 1.25
CA LYS A 25 -29.24 5.19 0.76
C LYS A 25 -28.37 4.51 1.82
N LYS A 26 -28.46 4.96 3.06
CA LYS A 26 -27.68 4.39 4.18
C LYS A 26 -27.97 2.91 4.42
N GLN A 27 -29.23 2.45 4.27
CA GLN A 27 -29.62 1.04 4.40
C GLN A 27 -28.87 0.12 3.44
N PHE A 28 -28.61 0.60 2.21
CA PHE A 28 -27.88 -0.13 1.17
C PHE A 28 -26.36 0.19 1.19
N GLY A 29 -25.92 1.19 1.92
CA GLY A 29 -24.55 1.67 1.95
C GLY A 29 -24.14 2.47 0.71
N ILE A 30 -25.11 3.06 0.02
CA ILE A 30 -24.92 3.80 -1.25
C ILE A 30 -24.28 5.16 -0.98
N LYS A 31 -23.22 5.47 -1.75
CA LYS A 31 -22.56 6.78 -1.78
C LYS A 31 -22.63 7.31 -3.23
N ILE A 32 -23.65 8.04 -3.55
CA ILE A 32 -23.84 8.63 -4.89
C ILE A 32 -24.21 10.10 -4.76
N LYS A 33 -23.67 10.94 -5.62
CA LYS A 33 -23.92 12.38 -5.66
C LYS A 33 -25.21 12.66 -6.43
N GLU A 34 -25.81 13.83 -6.17
CA GLU A 34 -27.04 14.26 -6.82
C GLU A 34 -26.92 14.30 -8.35
N ALA A 35 -25.81 14.82 -8.87
CA ALA A 35 -25.56 14.89 -10.31
C ALA A 35 -25.46 13.48 -10.95
N GLU A 36 -24.86 12.51 -10.25
CA GLU A 36 -24.74 11.13 -10.70
C GLU A 36 -26.07 10.38 -10.66
N LEU A 37 -27.00 10.75 -9.74
CA LEU A 37 -28.35 10.24 -9.72
C LEU A 37 -29.17 10.67 -10.93
N GLU A 38 -28.96 11.91 -11.41
CA GLU A 38 -29.57 12.39 -12.66
C GLU A 38 -29.06 11.61 -13.87
N ASP A 39 -27.73 11.37 -13.93
CA ASP A 39 -27.10 10.59 -15.00
C ASP A 39 -27.56 9.11 -14.96
N LEU A 40 -27.69 8.53 -13.75
CA LEU A 40 -28.30 7.21 -13.55
C LEU A 40 -29.74 7.13 -14.04
N ASN A 41 -30.55 8.15 -13.72
CA ASN A 41 -31.93 8.23 -14.20
C ASN A 41 -31.99 8.31 -15.74
N SER A 42 -31.05 8.99 -16.38
CA SER A 42 -30.92 9.04 -17.84
C SER A 42 -30.62 7.64 -18.41
N LEU A 43 -29.65 6.92 -17.84
CA LEU A 43 -29.31 5.55 -18.24
C LEU A 43 -30.50 4.59 -18.07
N VAL A 44 -31.19 4.64 -16.93
CA VAL A 44 -32.36 3.80 -16.66
C VAL A 44 -33.48 4.05 -17.67
N LYS A 45 -33.78 5.32 -17.98
CA LYS A 45 -34.78 5.67 -19.00
C LYS A 45 -34.38 5.15 -20.38
N GLU A 46 -33.12 5.26 -20.76
CA GLU A 46 -32.64 4.78 -22.05
C GLU A 46 -32.74 3.26 -22.17
N LEU A 47 -32.39 2.52 -21.11
CA LEU A 47 -32.57 1.07 -21.06
C LEU A 47 -34.06 0.68 -21.22
N PHE A 48 -34.97 1.38 -20.55
CA PHE A 48 -36.42 1.08 -20.60
C PHE A 48 -37.12 1.59 -21.86
N SER A 49 -36.55 2.54 -22.59
CA SER A 49 -37.09 2.97 -23.88
C SER A 49 -37.02 1.87 -24.94
N HIS A 50 -36.13 0.90 -24.74
CA HIS A 50 -35.91 -0.20 -25.67
C HIS A 50 -36.36 -1.56 -25.12
N PHE A 51 -36.53 -1.72 -23.79
CA PHE A 51 -36.72 -3.02 -23.15
C PHE A 51 -37.58 -2.91 -21.88
N GLU A 52 -38.62 -3.74 -21.73
CA GLU A 52 -39.57 -3.70 -20.60
C GLU A 52 -39.23 -4.66 -19.45
N THR A 53 -38.01 -5.17 -19.36
CA THR A 53 -37.63 -6.21 -18.38
C THR A 53 -36.93 -5.62 -17.13
N LEU A 54 -37.57 -5.71 -15.96
CA LEU A 54 -37.01 -5.20 -14.69
C LEU A 54 -35.79 -5.98 -14.18
N SER A 55 -35.62 -7.24 -14.58
CA SER A 55 -34.52 -8.09 -14.12
C SER A 55 -33.11 -7.55 -14.50
N ILE A 56 -33.02 -6.78 -15.57
CA ILE A 56 -31.76 -6.21 -16.02
C ILE A 56 -31.17 -5.12 -15.11
N VAL A 57 -32.02 -4.51 -14.29
CA VAL A 57 -31.63 -3.44 -13.36
C VAL A 57 -31.51 -3.90 -11.92
N GLU A 58 -31.63 -5.20 -11.67
CA GLU A 58 -31.41 -5.83 -10.36
C GLU A 58 -29.92 -6.06 -10.07
N GLY A 59 -29.57 -6.13 -8.80
CA GLY A 59 -28.28 -6.63 -8.33
C GLY A 59 -27.11 -5.67 -8.47
N PHE A 60 -27.36 -4.36 -8.59
CA PHE A 60 -26.31 -3.36 -8.70
C PHE A 60 -25.81 -2.88 -7.35
N TYR A 61 -24.49 -2.79 -7.22
CA TYR A 61 -23.80 -2.03 -6.19
C TYR A 61 -23.53 -0.63 -6.73
N VAL A 62 -24.01 0.41 -6.05
CA VAL A 62 -24.02 1.79 -6.54
C VAL A 62 -23.12 2.67 -5.69
N GLY A 63 -22.12 3.32 -6.30
CA GLY A 63 -21.15 4.15 -5.61
C GLY A 63 -20.27 3.33 -4.66
N TYR A 64 -19.81 2.15 -5.11
CA TYR A 64 -18.92 1.32 -4.32
C TYR A 64 -17.50 1.85 -4.33
N GLU A 65 -16.98 2.14 -3.16
CA GLU A 65 -15.62 2.61 -2.97
C GLU A 65 -14.77 1.50 -2.32
N ILE A 66 -13.65 1.14 -2.97
CA ILE A 66 -12.70 0.20 -2.38
C ILE A 66 -12.06 0.85 -1.15
N ASN A 67 -12.21 0.22 0.01
CA ASN A 67 -11.64 0.71 1.26
C ASN A 67 -10.12 0.98 1.12
N GLN A 68 -9.66 2.13 1.64
CA GLN A 68 -8.26 2.59 1.66
C GLN A 68 -7.66 3.01 0.30
N ILE A 69 -8.33 2.76 -0.82
CA ILE A 69 -7.79 3.05 -2.17
C ILE A 69 -8.51 4.25 -2.81
N SER A 70 -9.64 4.71 -2.23
CA SER A 70 -10.49 5.78 -2.75
C SER A 70 -10.83 5.62 -4.24
N ARG A 71 -11.06 4.37 -4.66
CA ARG A 71 -11.59 4.05 -5.98
C ARG A 71 -13.06 3.76 -5.87
N GLU A 72 -13.81 4.59 -6.54
CA GLU A 72 -15.24 4.51 -6.66
C GLU A 72 -15.60 3.89 -8.01
N PHE A 73 -16.57 2.99 -7.97
CA PHE A 73 -17.26 2.45 -9.13
C PHE A 73 -18.69 2.95 -9.08
N ASP A 74 -19.13 3.64 -10.11
CA ASP A 74 -20.46 4.21 -10.13
C ASP A 74 -21.52 3.08 -10.08
N LEU A 75 -21.41 2.07 -10.93
CA LEU A 75 -22.28 0.91 -10.96
C LEU A 75 -21.50 -0.38 -11.17
N LEU A 76 -21.59 -1.31 -10.22
CA LEU A 76 -21.04 -2.67 -10.34
C LEU A 76 -22.15 -3.71 -10.26
N ARG A 77 -22.06 -4.75 -11.11
CA ARG A 77 -22.96 -5.91 -11.06
C ARG A 77 -22.18 -7.20 -11.23
N PHE A 78 -22.39 -8.15 -10.31
CA PHE A 78 -21.64 -9.39 -10.25
C PHE A 78 -22.47 -10.58 -10.72
N GLY A 79 -21.93 -11.31 -11.68
CA GLY A 79 -22.45 -12.58 -12.13
C GLY A 79 -21.53 -13.74 -11.82
N GLU A 80 -21.96 -14.95 -12.15
CA GLU A 80 -21.15 -16.18 -11.98
C GLU A 80 -19.81 -16.07 -12.73
N ASP A 81 -19.83 -15.71 -14.01
CA ASP A 81 -18.67 -15.67 -14.88
C ASP A 81 -18.22 -14.25 -15.24
N THR A 82 -19.05 -13.24 -15.00
CA THR A 82 -18.84 -11.88 -15.48
C THR A 82 -19.06 -10.84 -14.41
N ILE A 83 -18.33 -9.73 -14.55
CA ILE A 83 -18.54 -8.50 -13.79
C ILE A 83 -18.85 -7.40 -14.80
N ILE A 84 -19.92 -6.65 -14.57
CA ILE A 84 -20.28 -5.49 -15.37
C ILE A 84 -20.03 -4.25 -14.56
N ASN A 85 -19.18 -3.36 -15.09
CA ASN A 85 -18.93 -2.02 -14.56
C ASN A 85 -19.49 -0.99 -15.55
N VAL A 86 -20.28 -0.03 -15.05
CA VAL A 86 -20.77 1.09 -15.83
C VAL A 86 -20.44 2.38 -15.09
N GLU A 87 -19.58 3.21 -15.71
CA GLU A 87 -19.27 4.55 -15.23
C GLU A 87 -20.27 5.55 -15.80
N LEU A 88 -20.69 6.50 -14.98
CA LEU A 88 -21.64 7.55 -15.35
C LEU A 88 -20.87 8.85 -15.58
N LYS A 89 -21.10 9.51 -16.70
CA LYS A 89 -20.52 10.82 -17.02
C LYS A 89 -21.62 11.74 -17.55
N ARG A 90 -21.59 12.99 -17.08
CA ARG A 90 -22.44 14.04 -17.62
C ARG A 90 -22.07 14.33 -19.06
N GLU A 91 -20.77 14.52 -19.33
CA GLU A 91 -20.21 14.92 -20.62
C GLU A 91 -19.11 13.96 -21.06
N ASN A 92 -18.87 13.92 -22.37
CA ASN A 92 -17.79 13.15 -22.95
C ASN A 92 -16.44 13.79 -22.65
N THR A 93 -15.58 13.07 -21.95
CA THR A 93 -14.24 13.53 -21.57
C THR A 93 -13.12 12.81 -22.33
N GLY A 94 -13.45 12.13 -23.45
CA GLY A 94 -12.51 11.50 -24.38
C GLY A 94 -11.60 10.46 -23.68
N ASP A 95 -10.29 10.62 -23.86
CA ASP A 95 -9.29 9.71 -23.31
C ASP A 95 -9.35 9.51 -21.79
N ARG A 96 -9.92 10.46 -21.06
CA ARG A 96 -10.07 10.32 -19.60
C ARG A 96 -11.01 9.17 -19.23
N MET A 97 -12.08 8.96 -20.03
CA MET A 97 -13.01 7.83 -19.85
C MET A 97 -12.30 6.50 -20.11
N LYS A 98 -11.54 6.40 -21.20
CA LYS A 98 -10.73 5.20 -21.50
C LYS A 98 -9.76 4.89 -20.36
N LYS A 99 -9.01 5.88 -19.90
CA LYS A 99 -8.07 5.74 -18.78
C LYS A 99 -8.75 5.29 -17.49
N GLN A 100 -9.96 5.79 -17.21
CA GLN A 100 -10.73 5.37 -16.04
C GLN A 100 -11.12 3.89 -16.13
N LEU A 101 -11.66 3.45 -17.28
CA LEU A 101 -12.05 2.05 -17.48
C LEU A 101 -10.85 1.09 -17.44
N LEU A 102 -9.69 1.47 -18.02
CA LEU A 102 -8.46 0.68 -17.92
C LEU A 102 -8.03 0.47 -16.47
N ARG A 103 -8.12 1.52 -15.66
CA ARG A 103 -7.85 1.41 -14.23
C ARG A 103 -8.86 0.49 -13.53
N ASN A 104 -10.14 0.64 -13.82
CA ASN A 104 -11.19 -0.21 -13.24
C ASN A 104 -11.03 -1.69 -13.66
N LYS A 105 -10.64 -1.94 -14.92
CA LYS A 105 -10.32 -3.28 -15.43
C LYS A 105 -9.22 -3.94 -14.59
N TYR A 106 -8.19 -3.20 -14.23
CA TYR A 106 -7.11 -3.71 -13.39
C TYR A 106 -7.62 -4.16 -12.01
N TYR A 107 -8.43 -3.34 -11.31
CA TYR A 107 -8.96 -3.71 -9.98
C TYR A 107 -9.86 -4.94 -10.04
N LEU A 108 -10.75 -4.96 -11.02
CA LEU A 108 -11.69 -6.05 -11.19
C LEU A 108 -11.00 -7.33 -11.69
N GLY A 109 -9.86 -7.21 -12.37
CA GLY A 109 -9.06 -8.33 -12.89
C GLY A 109 -8.58 -9.32 -11.84
N PHE A 110 -8.41 -8.89 -10.58
CA PHE A 110 -8.06 -9.79 -9.49
C PHE A 110 -9.19 -10.75 -9.06
N LEU A 111 -10.40 -10.50 -9.54
CA LEU A 111 -11.56 -11.34 -9.21
C LEU A 111 -11.72 -12.56 -10.13
N SER A 112 -10.78 -12.75 -11.08
CA SER A 112 -10.74 -13.90 -11.97
C SER A 112 -12.05 -14.16 -12.73
N LYS A 113 -12.77 -13.09 -13.08
CA LYS A 113 -13.99 -13.11 -13.89
C LYS A 113 -13.81 -12.28 -15.15
N ARG A 114 -14.59 -12.56 -16.18
CA ARG A 114 -14.65 -11.69 -17.37
C ARG A 114 -15.22 -10.33 -17.00
N ILE A 115 -14.57 -9.25 -17.40
CA ILE A 115 -14.95 -7.89 -17.05
C ILE A 115 -15.47 -7.16 -18.28
N LEU A 116 -16.65 -6.62 -18.17
CA LEU A 116 -17.29 -5.79 -19.18
C LEU A 116 -17.36 -4.35 -18.68
N GLN A 117 -16.70 -3.45 -19.42
CA GLN A 117 -16.42 -2.09 -19.00
C GLN A 117 -17.14 -1.07 -19.87
N PHE A 118 -18.04 -0.29 -19.28
CA PHE A 118 -18.84 0.68 -19.99
C PHE A 118 -18.70 2.08 -19.38
N THR A 119 -18.87 3.10 -20.23
CA THR A 119 -19.13 4.48 -19.79
C THR A 119 -20.39 4.98 -20.47
N TYR A 120 -21.36 5.42 -19.69
CA TYR A 120 -22.55 6.09 -20.20
C TYR A 120 -22.41 7.59 -20.08
N VAL A 121 -22.60 8.31 -21.18
CA VAL A 121 -22.56 9.79 -21.25
C VAL A 121 -23.98 10.33 -21.34
N ALA A 122 -24.47 10.89 -20.24
CA ALA A 122 -25.87 11.26 -20.07
C ALA A 122 -26.33 12.40 -20.99
N SER A 123 -25.49 13.42 -21.25
CA SER A 123 -25.81 14.56 -22.14
C SER A 123 -26.02 14.14 -23.58
N GLU A 124 -25.30 13.12 -24.05
CA GLU A 124 -25.36 12.61 -25.41
C GLU A 124 -26.25 11.36 -25.54
N LYS A 125 -26.64 10.73 -24.41
CA LYS A 125 -27.30 9.42 -24.34
C LYS A 125 -26.54 8.33 -25.07
N LYS A 126 -25.22 8.38 -25.00
CA LYS A 126 -24.30 7.46 -25.68
C LYS A 126 -23.65 6.52 -24.71
N LEU A 127 -23.41 5.29 -25.16
CA LEU A 127 -22.68 4.28 -24.44
C LEU A 127 -21.33 3.99 -25.12
N TYR A 128 -20.31 3.93 -24.33
CA TYR A 128 -18.95 3.54 -24.77
C TYR A 128 -18.55 2.25 -24.08
N TYR A 129 -17.79 1.42 -24.78
CA TYR A 129 -17.32 0.13 -24.32
C TYR A 129 -15.80 0.02 -24.49
N LEU A 130 -15.13 -0.49 -23.48
CA LEU A 130 -13.73 -0.90 -23.55
C LEU A 130 -13.66 -2.42 -23.73
N ASP A 131 -13.18 -2.86 -24.87
CA ASP A 131 -13.10 -4.28 -25.19
C ASP A 131 -11.87 -4.99 -24.56
N GLU A 132 -11.70 -6.27 -24.90
CA GLU A 132 -10.59 -7.08 -24.40
C GLU A 132 -9.23 -6.65 -24.97
N GLN A 133 -9.21 -6.06 -26.17
CA GLN A 133 -8.06 -5.50 -26.85
C GLN A 133 -7.74 -4.05 -26.42
N GLU A 134 -8.50 -3.54 -25.46
CA GLU A 134 -8.41 -2.17 -24.93
C GLU A 134 -8.77 -1.08 -25.96
N GLU A 135 -9.54 -1.44 -26.98
CA GLU A 135 -10.17 -0.47 -27.86
C GLU A 135 -11.42 0.13 -27.20
N PHE A 136 -11.52 1.45 -27.25
CA PHE A 136 -12.60 2.21 -26.65
C PHE A 136 -13.47 2.85 -27.75
N ALA A 137 -14.69 2.38 -27.89
CA ALA A 137 -15.58 2.79 -28.96
C ALA A 137 -17.02 3.02 -28.48
N GLU A 138 -17.75 3.89 -29.19
CA GLU A 138 -19.20 4.06 -29.02
C GLU A 138 -19.91 2.79 -29.50
N ILE A 139 -20.90 2.34 -28.71
CA ILE A 139 -21.73 1.18 -29.02
C ILE A 139 -23.21 1.44 -28.73
N GLU A 140 -24.09 0.62 -29.29
CA GLU A 140 -25.51 0.68 -29.02
C GLU A 140 -25.85 0.22 -27.59
N ILE A 141 -26.80 0.87 -26.95
CA ILE A 141 -27.30 0.51 -25.59
C ILE A 141 -27.83 -0.93 -25.53
N ARG A 142 -28.30 -1.47 -26.69
CA ARG A 142 -28.75 -2.85 -26.83
C ARG A 142 -27.63 -3.87 -26.50
N PHE A 143 -26.36 -3.51 -26.68
CA PHE A 143 -25.26 -4.39 -26.31
C PHE A 143 -25.20 -4.56 -24.79
N LEU A 144 -25.26 -3.46 -24.03
CA LEU A 144 -25.31 -3.51 -22.56
C LEU A 144 -26.52 -4.32 -22.09
N PHE A 145 -27.70 -4.07 -22.64
CA PHE A 145 -28.89 -4.84 -22.34
C PHE A 145 -28.68 -6.35 -22.51
N LYS A 146 -28.12 -6.78 -23.63
CA LYS A 146 -27.83 -8.21 -23.88
C LYS A 146 -26.89 -8.79 -22.83
N GLN A 147 -25.88 -8.05 -22.40
CA GLN A 147 -24.93 -8.52 -21.38
C GLN A 147 -25.62 -8.61 -20.00
N LEU A 148 -26.40 -7.60 -19.62
CA LEU A 148 -27.18 -7.61 -18.37
C LEU A 148 -28.18 -8.76 -18.32
N ASN A 149 -28.87 -9.04 -19.44
CA ASN A 149 -29.88 -10.11 -19.53
C ASN A 149 -29.26 -11.52 -19.51
N ARG A 150 -28.02 -11.67 -20.01
CA ARG A 150 -27.29 -12.95 -20.02
C ARG A 150 -26.62 -13.28 -18.70
N GLN A 151 -26.42 -12.29 -17.84
CA GLN A 151 -25.68 -12.46 -16.61
C GLN A 151 -26.51 -13.18 -15.54
N THR A 152 -26.06 -14.36 -15.11
CA THR A 152 -26.59 -15.03 -13.92
C THR A 152 -26.03 -14.36 -12.68
N LEU A 153 -26.90 -13.72 -11.87
CA LEU A 153 -26.47 -12.97 -10.69
C LEU A 153 -25.96 -13.90 -9.59
N ILE A 154 -24.97 -13.42 -8.85
CA ILE A 154 -24.52 -14.04 -7.60
C ILE A 154 -24.80 -13.12 -6.43
N GLU A 155 -25.10 -13.73 -5.29
CA GLU A 155 -25.21 -13.03 -4.03
C GLU A 155 -23.85 -12.95 -3.36
N ILE A 156 -23.39 -11.75 -3.00
CA ILE A 156 -22.14 -11.51 -2.31
C ILE A 156 -22.47 -11.00 -0.90
N GLU A 157 -22.17 -11.79 0.11
CA GLU A 157 -22.43 -11.43 1.52
C GLU A 157 -21.70 -10.13 1.91
N ASN A 158 -20.44 -9.99 1.48
CA ASN A 158 -19.65 -8.79 1.76
C ASN A 158 -18.77 -8.43 0.56
N ILE A 159 -19.13 -7.38 -0.16
CA ILE A 159 -18.37 -6.90 -1.32
C ILE A 159 -16.93 -6.48 -0.96
N ASP A 160 -16.68 -5.99 0.26
CA ASP A 160 -15.35 -5.59 0.69
C ASP A 160 -14.37 -6.78 0.74
N SER A 161 -14.88 -8.01 0.95
CA SER A 161 -14.05 -9.21 0.93
C SER A 161 -13.51 -9.55 -0.48
N CYS A 162 -14.17 -9.08 -1.53
CA CYS A 162 -13.71 -9.23 -2.91
C CYS A 162 -12.47 -8.36 -3.20
N PHE A 163 -12.36 -7.22 -2.50
CA PHE A 163 -11.34 -6.21 -2.73
C PHE A 163 -10.38 -6.10 -1.54
N ASP A 164 -9.56 -7.15 -1.34
CA ASP A 164 -8.53 -7.14 -0.31
C ASP A 164 -7.38 -6.19 -0.72
N PRO A 165 -7.15 -5.09 0.03
CA PRO A 165 -6.09 -4.13 -0.28
C PRO A 165 -4.71 -4.76 -0.42
N SER A 166 -4.42 -5.85 0.28
CA SER A 166 -3.14 -6.56 0.20
C SER A 166 -2.82 -7.10 -1.19
N LYS A 167 -3.84 -7.36 -2.01
CA LYS A 167 -3.68 -7.83 -3.40
C LYS A 167 -3.20 -6.75 -4.37
N TYR A 168 -3.40 -5.47 -4.02
CA TYR A 168 -3.09 -4.31 -4.87
C TYR A 168 -1.79 -3.61 -4.48
N LEU A 169 -1.09 -4.12 -3.47
CA LEU A 169 0.11 -3.50 -2.96
C LEU A 169 1.33 -3.89 -3.79
N VAL A 170 1.87 -2.91 -4.48
CA VAL A 170 3.08 -3.04 -5.28
C VAL A 170 4.24 -2.38 -4.56
N SER A 171 5.33 -3.12 -4.41
CA SER A 171 6.62 -2.55 -4.01
C SER A 171 7.45 -2.27 -5.26
N PRO A 172 8.00 -1.06 -5.44
CA PRO A 172 8.92 -0.76 -6.54
C PRO A 172 10.09 -1.75 -6.64
N PHE A 173 10.42 -2.40 -5.52
CA PHE A 173 11.57 -3.29 -5.41
C PHE A 173 11.23 -4.76 -5.59
N ASN A 174 10.09 -5.22 -5.07
CA ASN A 174 9.70 -6.63 -5.12
C ASN A 174 8.82 -6.95 -6.34
N SER A 175 8.25 -5.93 -6.99
CA SER A 175 7.36 -6.07 -8.13
C SER A 175 7.70 -4.99 -9.17
N THR A 176 8.98 -4.92 -9.54
CA THR A 176 9.55 -3.83 -10.35
C THR A 176 8.86 -3.68 -11.71
N GLU A 177 8.52 -4.78 -12.41
CA GLU A 177 7.81 -4.73 -13.69
C GLU A 177 6.42 -4.13 -13.51
N ILE A 178 5.66 -4.62 -12.54
CA ILE A 178 4.31 -4.13 -12.23
C ILE A 178 4.35 -2.63 -11.89
N PHE A 179 5.38 -2.19 -11.16
CA PHE A 179 5.61 -0.77 -10.87
C PHE A 179 5.92 0.03 -12.14
N LEU A 180 6.79 -0.46 -13.01
CA LEU A 180 7.15 0.21 -14.27
C LEU A 180 5.95 0.32 -15.24
N GLU A 181 5.11 -0.70 -15.28
CA GLU A 181 3.90 -0.75 -16.11
C GLU A 181 2.72 0.08 -15.55
N ASN A 182 2.90 0.84 -14.48
CA ASN A 182 1.82 1.59 -13.81
C ASN A 182 0.66 0.72 -13.27
N LYS A 183 0.92 -0.55 -13.02
CA LYS A 183 -0.08 -1.48 -12.47
C LYS A 183 -0.06 -1.47 -10.93
N TYR A 184 -0.24 -0.30 -10.34
CA TYR A 184 -0.32 -0.08 -8.89
C TYR A 184 -1.16 1.15 -8.60
N PHE A 185 -1.44 1.37 -7.32
CA PHE A 185 -2.25 2.51 -6.89
C PHE A 185 -1.60 3.24 -5.74
N LEU A 186 -1.81 4.55 -5.78
CA LEU A 186 -1.63 5.41 -4.63
C LEU A 186 -2.96 5.51 -3.88
N THR A 187 -2.90 5.70 -2.56
CA THR A 187 -4.07 6.12 -1.81
C THR A 187 -4.43 7.55 -2.17
N GLU A 188 -5.63 7.98 -1.79
CA GLU A 188 -6.04 9.38 -1.93
C GLU A 188 -5.03 10.33 -1.28
N GLN A 189 -4.58 10.03 -0.06
CA GLN A 189 -3.54 10.81 0.60
C GLN A 189 -2.25 10.88 -0.21
N GLN A 190 -1.81 9.77 -0.77
CA GLN A 190 -0.60 9.71 -1.60
C GLN A 190 -0.80 10.45 -2.93
N GLU A 191 -1.95 10.30 -3.59
CA GLU A 191 -2.26 11.02 -4.84
C GLU A 191 -2.29 12.54 -4.60
N ASN A 192 -2.94 12.98 -3.52
CA ASN A 192 -2.99 14.39 -3.16
C ASN A 192 -1.58 14.94 -2.88
N PHE A 193 -0.78 14.23 -2.08
CA PHE A 193 0.61 14.63 -1.81
C PHE A 193 1.45 14.64 -3.08
N LYS A 194 1.33 13.64 -3.95
CA LYS A 194 2.02 13.63 -5.25
C LYS A 194 1.69 14.86 -6.06
N ASN A 195 0.39 15.19 -6.24
CA ASN A 195 -0.06 16.33 -7.04
C ASN A 195 0.47 17.65 -6.47
N GLU A 196 0.39 17.82 -5.15
CA GLU A 196 0.95 19.00 -4.49
C GLU A 196 2.48 19.06 -4.63
N ILE A 197 3.19 17.96 -4.48
CA ILE A 197 4.65 17.90 -4.61
C ILE A 197 5.09 18.20 -6.04
N LEU A 198 4.39 17.66 -7.03
CA LEU A 198 4.72 17.93 -8.44
C LEU A 198 4.54 19.41 -8.79
N SER A 199 3.47 20.04 -8.30
CA SER A 199 3.18 21.46 -8.54
C SER A 199 4.00 22.41 -7.67
N TYR A 200 4.49 21.97 -6.51
CA TYR A 200 5.21 22.84 -5.57
C TYR A 200 6.57 23.25 -6.13
N LYS A 201 6.79 24.57 -6.21
CA LYS A 201 8.07 25.18 -6.59
C LYS A 201 8.26 26.47 -5.82
N LYS A 202 9.43 26.68 -5.24
CA LYS A 202 9.83 28.01 -4.71
C LYS A 202 10.16 28.94 -5.87
N GLU A 203 9.95 30.23 -5.68
CA GLU A 203 10.29 31.25 -6.67
C GLU A 203 11.81 31.36 -6.85
N THR A 204 12.58 31.22 -5.77
CA THR A 204 14.04 31.27 -5.77
C THR A 204 14.63 30.18 -4.87
N GLY A 205 15.75 29.59 -5.31
CA GLY A 205 16.47 28.56 -4.59
C GLY A 205 15.79 27.18 -4.65
N PRO A 206 16.33 26.19 -3.95
CA PRO A 206 15.84 24.82 -3.98
C PRO A 206 14.50 24.67 -3.29
N SER A 207 13.69 23.71 -3.80
CA SER A 207 12.41 23.34 -3.20
C SER A 207 12.58 22.10 -2.34
N TYR A 208 12.69 22.29 -1.03
CA TYR A 208 12.82 21.18 -0.08
C TYR A 208 11.47 20.61 0.35
N ILE A 209 11.39 19.29 0.34
CA ILE A 209 10.19 18.52 0.71
C ILE A 209 10.59 17.40 1.64
N ALA A 210 9.80 17.17 2.68
CA ALA A 210 9.94 16.07 3.61
C ALA A 210 8.71 15.14 3.51
N ILE A 211 8.93 13.86 3.22
CA ILE A 211 7.91 12.81 3.25
C ILE A 211 8.19 11.91 4.45
N GLU A 212 7.42 12.14 5.51
CA GLU A 212 7.45 11.32 6.72
C GLU A 212 6.37 10.23 6.65
N GLY A 213 6.70 9.04 7.12
CA GLY A 213 5.70 7.98 7.29
C GLY A 213 6.28 6.75 7.95
N TYR A 214 5.46 6.06 8.71
CA TYR A 214 5.85 4.82 9.38
C TYR A 214 5.94 3.65 8.40
N ALA A 215 6.48 2.52 8.87
CA ALA A 215 6.49 1.27 8.11
C ALA A 215 5.06 0.94 7.61
N GLY A 216 4.95 0.55 6.35
CA GLY A 216 3.67 0.18 5.73
C GLY A 216 2.77 1.35 5.30
N THR A 217 3.22 2.62 5.36
CA THR A 217 2.43 3.77 4.86
C THR A 217 2.64 4.06 3.38
N GLY A 218 3.54 3.33 2.71
CA GLY A 218 3.81 3.49 1.28
C GLY A 218 4.72 4.65 0.91
N LYS A 219 5.59 5.13 1.83
CA LYS A 219 6.61 6.14 1.51
C LYS A 219 7.40 5.83 0.24
N THR A 220 7.99 4.64 0.20
CA THR A 220 8.81 4.20 -0.93
C THR A 220 8.02 4.23 -2.24
N LEU A 221 6.77 3.72 -2.23
CA LEU A 221 5.94 3.73 -3.43
C LEU A 221 5.67 5.18 -3.88
N LEU A 222 5.26 6.07 -2.99
CA LEU A 222 5.01 7.48 -3.31
C LEU A 222 6.29 8.17 -3.83
N THR A 223 7.40 7.97 -3.16
CA THR A 223 8.68 8.59 -3.50
C THR A 223 9.17 8.17 -4.88
N TYR A 224 9.10 6.87 -5.18
CA TYR A 224 9.50 6.33 -6.48
C TYR A 224 8.47 6.65 -7.58
N ASP A 225 7.19 6.77 -7.25
CA ASP A 225 6.16 7.20 -8.19
C ASP A 225 6.34 8.68 -8.58
N ILE A 226 6.75 9.55 -7.66
CA ILE A 226 7.12 10.93 -7.97
C ILE A 226 8.36 10.95 -8.89
N ALA A 227 9.38 10.16 -8.58
CA ALA A 227 10.57 10.01 -9.43
C ALA A 227 10.20 9.59 -10.85
N LYS A 228 9.31 8.60 -10.98
CA LYS A 228 8.80 8.13 -12.27
C LYS A 228 8.08 9.25 -13.04
N ALA A 229 7.20 10.00 -12.37
CA ALA A 229 6.48 11.11 -13.00
C ALA A 229 7.43 12.19 -13.57
N TYR A 230 8.57 12.47 -12.93
CA TYR A 230 9.60 13.34 -13.48
C TYR A 230 10.27 12.72 -14.71
N ARG A 231 10.63 11.44 -14.65
CA ARG A 231 11.24 10.73 -15.77
C ARG A 231 10.33 10.63 -16.98
N ASP A 232 9.03 10.44 -16.78
CA ASP A 232 8.02 10.36 -17.84
C ASP A 232 7.92 11.66 -18.67
N ILE A 233 8.35 12.79 -18.10
CA ILE A 233 8.46 14.09 -18.80
C ILE A 233 9.93 14.42 -19.14
N SER A 234 10.78 13.42 -19.25
CA SER A 234 12.19 13.54 -19.64
C SER A 234 13.05 14.41 -18.71
N LYS A 235 12.68 14.49 -17.43
CA LYS A 235 13.48 15.16 -16.39
C LYS A 235 14.48 14.19 -15.76
N ARG A 236 15.69 14.70 -15.44
CA ARG A 236 16.72 13.90 -14.79
C ARG A 236 16.46 13.80 -13.29
N VAL A 237 16.48 12.58 -12.77
CA VAL A 237 16.22 12.24 -11.36
C VAL A 237 17.39 11.44 -10.81
N LEU A 238 17.91 11.86 -9.66
CA LEU A 238 18.90 11.13 -8.88
C LEU A 238 18.31 10.71 -7.54
N ILE A 239 18.45 9.43 -7.19
CA ILE A 239 18.01 8.90 -5.90
C ILE A 239 19.24 8.45 -5.11
N PHE A 240 19.50 9.06 -3.98
CA PHE A 240 20.42 8.56 -2.99
C PHE A 240 19.69 7.70 -1.97
N HIS A 241 20.12 6.46 -1.84
CA HIS A 241 19.59 5.56 -0.81
C HIS A 241 20.54 5.48 0.38
N CYS A 242 20.01 5.76 1.59
CA CYS A 242 20.81 5.75 2.82
C CYS A 242 20.93 4.35 3.42
N GLY A 243 21.26 3.37 2.58
CA GLY A 243 21.44 1.97 2.93
C GLY A 243 22.13 1.19 1.80
N SER A 244 22.15 -0.12 1.92
CA SER A 244 22.61 -1.00 0.84
C SER A 244 21.52 -1.11 -0.22
N LEU A 245 21.90 -1.02 -1.50
CA LEU A 245 20.97 -1.19 -2.60
C LEU A 245 20.46 -2.64 -2.66
N ASN A 246 19.14 -2.80 -2.68
CA ASN A 246 18.48 -4.07 -2.84
C ASN A 246 18.40 -4.49 -4.33
N GLU A 247 17.99 -5.75 -4.59
CA GLU A 247 17.90 -6.28 -5.96
C GLU A 247 16.91 -5.51 -6.84
N GLY A 248 15.80 -5.02 -6.29
CA GLY A 248 14.85 -4.21 -7.05
C GLY A 248 15.43 -2.88 -7.51
N GLN A 249 16.20 -2.21 -6.65
CA GLN A 249 16.93 -0.97 -7.03
C GLN A 249 17.97 -1.25 -8.10
N LYS A 250 18.78 -2.33 -7.95
CA LYS A 250 19.74 -2.75 -8.96
C LYS A 250 19.06 -3.07 -10.31
N LYS A 251 17.86 -3.68 -10.27
CA LYS A 251 17.05 -3.96 -11.46
C LYS A 251 16.57 -2.68 -12.13
N LEU A 252 16.08 -1.68 -11.38
CA LEU A 252 15.72 -0.37 -11.91
C LEU A 252 16.90 0.32 -12.59
N ILE A 253 18.11 0.24 -12.01
CA ILE A 253 19.33 0.78 -12.60
C ILE A 253 19.65 0.07 -13.92
N ARG A 254 19.76 -1.25 -13.89
CA ARG A 254 20.22 -2.07 -15.02
C ARG A 254 19.23 -2.07 -16.18
N ASP A 255 17.94 -2.29 -15.87
CA ASP A 255 16.93 -2.62 -16.88
C ASP A 255 16.12 -1.40 -17.34
N SER A 256 16.17 -0.30 -16.60
CA SER A 256 15.35 0.91 -16.85
C SER A 256 16.11 2.22 -16.73
N ASN A 257 17.44 2.17 -16.65
CA ASN A 257 18.33 3.34 -16.61
C ASN A 257 17.95 4.36 -15.53
N TRP A 258 17.57 3.89 -14.32
CA TRP A 258 17.38 4.78 -13.19
C TRP A 258 18.72 5.15 -12.59
N GLU A 259 18.88 6.40 -12.19
CA GLU A 259 20.07 6.86 -11.48
C GLU A 259 19.81 6.76 -9.96
N ILE A 260 20.21 5.61 -9.38
CA ILE A 260 20.09 5.31 -7.94
C ILE A 260 21.48 4.97 -7.41
N ALA A 261 21.93 5.67 -6.37
CA ALA A 261 23.25 5.47 -5.79
C ALA A 261 23.18 5.30 -4.26
N PRO A 262 24.11 4.53 -3.66
CA PRO A 262 24.30 4.57 -2.22
C PRO A 262 24.74 5.98 -1.79
N ILE A 263 24.23 6.45 -0.65
CA ILE A 263 24.56 7.81 -0.15
C ILE A 263 26.06 8.05 0.02
N LYS A 264 26.85 7.03 0.32
CA LYS A 264 28.31 7.14 0.46
C LYS A 264 29.02 7.62 -0.80
N ASP A 265 28.37 7.52 -1.97
CA ASP A 265 28.92 7.89 -3.27
C ASP A 265 28.49 9.30 -3.73
N TYR A 266 27.81 10.09 -2.87
CA TYR A 266 27.20 11.37 -3.24
C TYR A 266 28.17 12.37 -3.89
N GLN A 267 29.44 12.39 -3.48
CA GLN A 267 30.47 13.28 -4.02
C GLN A 267 30.83 12.98 -5.50
N LYS A 268 30.44 11.84 -6.04
CA LYS A 268 30.71 11.47 -7.44
C LYS A 268 29.73 12.11 -8.43
N TYR A 269 28.68 12.77 -7.94
CA TYR A 269 27.58 13.29 -8.74
C TYR A 269 27.58 14.82 -8.79
N ASN A 270 27.44 15.40 -9.99
CA ASN A 270 27.21 16.81 -10.17
C ASN A 270 25.70 17.11 -10.03
N LEU A 271 25.31 17.66 -8.89
CA LEU A 271 23.88 17.86 -8.57
C LEU A 271 23.17 18.81 -9.52
N ASN A 272 23.91 19.75 -10.16
CA ASN A 272 23.32 20.71 -11.12
C ASN A 272 22.75 20.06 -12.39
N GLU A 273 23.05 18.79 -12.64
CA GLU A 273 22.57 18.07 -13.81
C GLU A 273 21.16 17.48 -13.62
N TYR A 274 20.59 17.60 -12.42
CA TYR A 274 19.33 16.96 -12.06
C TYR A 274 18.21 17.98 -11.82
N ASP A 275 16.98 17.59 -12.16
CA ASP A 275 15.76 18.34 -11.87
C ASP A 275 15.14 17.97 -10.52
N LEU A 276 15.38 16.71 -10.09
CA LEU A 276 14.89 16.17 -8.82
C LEU A 276 16.00 15.32 -8.17
N ILE A 277 16.27 15.59 -6.89
CA ILE A 277 17.09 14.74 -6.03
C ILE A 277 16.19 14.17 -4.95
N ILE A 278 16.32 12.88 -4.70
CA ILE A 278 15.63 12.17 -3.63
C ILE A 278 16.67 11.56 -2.70
N ILE A 279 16.54 11.81 -1.40
CA ILE A 279 17.33 11.15 -0.37
C ILE A 279 16.38 10.23 0.39
N ASP A 280 16.46 8.95 0.08
CA ASP A 280 15.58 7.92 0.64
C ASP A 280 16.20 7.29 1.89
N GLU A 281 15.36 6.95 2.89
CA GLU A 281 15.76 6.50 4.22
C GLU A 281 16.66 7.51 4.95
N THR A 282 16.37 8.80 4.80
CA THR A 282 17.20 9.92 5.26
C THR A 282 17.51 9.87 6.75
N GLN A 283 16.70 9.22 7.60
CA GLN A 283 17.01 9.08 9.04
C GLN A 283 18.34 8.36 9.31
N ARG A 284 18.93 7.71 8.30
CA ARG A 284 20.17 6.92 8.41
C ARG A 284 21.42 7.66 7.93
N ILE A 285 21.26 8.83 7.30
CA ILE A 285 22.38 9.61 6.76
C ILE A 285 23.32 10.11 7.86
N TYR A 286 24.61 10.25 7.56
CA TYR A 286 25.54 10.96 8.44
C TYR A 286 25.29 12.47 8.35
N LYS A 287 25.30 13.16 9.51
CA LYS A 287 25.00 14.58 9.58
C LYS A 287 25.92 15.40 8.66
N ILE A 288 27.22 15.11 8.64
CA ILE A 288 28.21 15.75 7.77
C ILE A 288 27.84 15.59 6.28
N GLN A 289 27.43 14.37 5.86
CA GLN A 289 27.02 14.14 4.47
C GLN A 289 25.77 14.96 4.10
N LEU A 290 24.82 15.06 5.03
CA LEU A 290 23.61 15.84 4.83
C LEU A 290 23.89 17.33 4.73
N GLU A 291 24.78 17.86 5.61
CA GLU A 291 25.22 19.24 5.60
C GLU A 291 25.91 19.60 4.27
N GLU A 292 26.85 18.78 3.80
CA GLU A 292 27.51 18.99 2.51
C GLU A 292 26.53 18.95 1.33
N LEU A 293 25.58 17.99 1.32
CA LEU A 293 24.54 17.93 0.29
C LEU A 293 23.65 19.18 0.30
N ILE A 294 23.24 19.66 1.48
CA ILE A 294 22.42 20.88 1.60
C ILE A 294 23.19 22.09 1.08
N ILE A 295 24.51 22.21 1.37
CA ILE A 295 25.33 23.30 0.86
C ILE A 295 25.35 23.28 -0.68
N GLU A 296 25.56 22.13 -1.29
CA GLU A 296 25.57 22.02 -2.76
C GLU A 296 24.18 22.25 -3.38
N ILE A 297 23.13 21.68 -2.79
CA ILE A 297 21.75 21.86 -3.25
C ILE A 297 21.31 23.35 -3.16
N ASN A 298 21.75 24.08 -2.13
CA ASN A 298 21.44 25.51 -1.96
C ASN A 298 22.01 26.40 -3.08
N LYS A 299 22.98 25.92 -3.83
CA LYS A 299 23.52 26.64 -5.02
C LYS A 299 22.65 26.46 -6.26
N THR A 300 21.57 25.71 -6.19
CA THR A 300 20.73 25.30 -7.30
C THR A 300 19.27 25.73 -7.12
N ASN A 301 18.45 25.49 -8.15
CA ASN A 301 16.98 25.66 -8.08
C ASN A 301 16.24 24.32 -8.17
N ILE A 302 16.90 23.21 -7.81
CA ILE A 302 16.35 21.88 -7.92
C ILE A 302 15.31 21.58 -6.82
N LYS A 303 14.50 20.57 -7.06
CA LYS A 303 13.64 20.00 -6.03
C LYS A 303 14.36 18.88 -5.30
N CYS A 304 14.38 18.91 -3.96
CA CYS A 304 14.96 17.87 -3.14
C CYS A 304 13.91 17.28 -2.20
N ILE A 305 13.77 15.96 -2.23
CA ILE A 305 12.84 15.22 -1.38
C ILE A 305 13.62 14.36 -0.38
N PHE A 306 13.31 14.55 0.90
CA PHE A 306 13.78 13.71 2.00
C PHE A 306 12.68 12.74 2.39
N SER A 307 12.92 11.42 2.26
CA SER A 307 11.99 10.36 2.66
C SER A 307 12.51 9.65 3.91
N PHE A 308 11.75 9.62 4.99
CA PHE A 308 12.21 9.03 6.24
C PHE A 308 11.09 8.43 7.11
N ASP A 309 11.49 7.49 7.96
CA ASP A 309 10.70 6.92 9.03
C ASP A 309 11.41 7.16 10.37
N PRO A 310 10.88 8.03 11.25
CA PRO A 310 11.55 8.34 12.52
C PRO A 310 11.67 7.13 13.46
N ASN A 311 10.86 6.07 13.26
CA ASN A 311 10.89 4.87 14.08
C ASN A 311 11.83 3.78 13.54
N GLN A 312 12.38 3.93 12.34
CA GLN A 312 13.29 2.95 11.71
C GLN A 312 14.77 3.28 11.90
N CYS A 313 15.13 3.95 12.98
CA CYS A 313 16.51 4.05 13.43
C CYS A 313 16.92 2.76 14.16
N LEU A 314 17.86 2.00 13.63
CA LEU A 314 18.25 0.69 14.13
C LEU A 314 19.41 0.73 15.12
N SER A 315 20.13 1.84 15.19
CA SER A 315 21.25 2.06 16.10
C SER A 315 21.02 3.28 17.01
N SER A 316 21.66 3.30 18.18
CA SER A 316 21.59 4.43 19.12
C SER A 316 22.07 5.73 18.50
N TRP A 317 23.17 5.68 17.72
CA TRP A 317 23.73 6.84 17.06
C TRP A 317 22.85 7.43 15.94
N GLU A 318 21.97 6.62 15.29
CA GLU A 318 20.95 7.13 14.36
C GLU A 318 19.88 7.94 15.11
N ILE A 319 19.54 7.52 16.33
CA ILE A 319 18.59 8.23 17.20
C ILE A 319 19.20 9.54 17.68
N GLU A 320 20.45 9.51 18.18
CA GLU A 320 21.15 10.68 18.70
C GLU A 320 21.33 11.78 17.65
N ARG A 321 21.52 11.41 16.38
CA ARG A 321 21.62 12.36 15.27
C ARG A 321 20.38 13.17 15.03
N ASN A 322 19.20 12.63 15.34
CA ASN A 322 17.90 13.28 15.18
C ASN A 322 17.73 14.03 13.84
N ILE A 323 18.03 13.36 12.75
CA ILE A 323 18.01 13.93 11.39
C ILE A 323 16.68 14.63 11.04
N PRO A 324 15.49 14.12 11.42
CA PRO A 324 14.24 14.85 11.17
C PRO A 324 14.20 16.24 11.81
N GLN A 325 14.69 16.39 13.04
CA GLN A 325 14.76 17.69 13.70
C GLN A 325 15.77 18.61 13.02
N PHE A 326 16.94 18.08 12.69
CA PHE A 326 17.96 18.81 11.95
C PHE A 326 17.44 19.36 10.62
N LEU A 327 16.75 18.55 9.81
CA LEU A 327 16.11 19.00 8.57
C LEU A 327 15.11 20.13 8.79
N LYS A 328 14.31 20.05 9.85
CA LYS A 328 13.34 21.07 10.19
C LYS A 328 13.99 22.41 10.53
N GLU A 329 15.12 22.38 11.24
CA GLU A 329 15.86 23.56 11.67
C GLU A 329 16.65 24.19 10.53
N GLU A 330 17.37 23.41 9.74
CA GLU A 330 18.32 23.90 8.72
C GLU A 330 17.66 24.26 7.38
N VAL A 331 16.67 23.49 6.93
CA VAL A 331 16.09 23.68 5.58
C VAL A 331 14.59 23.99 5.58
N SER A 332 13.90 23.77 6.71
CA SER A 332 12.47 23.99 6.85
C SER A 332 11.65 23.46 5.66
N PRO A 333 11.72 22.15 5.35
CA PRO A 333 11.09 21.60 4.16
C PRO A 333 9.56 21.65 4.24
N LYS A 334 8.88 21.72 3.10
CA LYS A 334 7.43 21.47 3.06
C LYS A 334 7.17 20.03 3.48
N HIS A 335 6.44 19.85 4.58
CA HIS A 335 6.32 18.56 5.25
C HIS A 335 5.01 17.83 4.91
N TYR A 336 5.12 16.58 4.50
CA TYR A 336 4.01 15.67 4.21
C TYR A 336 4.11 14.42 5.10
N ARG A 337 3.06 14.14 5.84
CA ARG A 337 3.02 12.99 6.76
C ARG A 337 2.01 11.97 6.31
N LEU A 338 2.49 10.79 5.92
CA LEU A 338 1.66 9.63 5.60
C LEU A 338 1.16 8.98 6.90
N THR A 339 -0.14 8.95 7.09
CA THR A 339 -0.80 8.42 8.29
C THR A 339 -1.52 7.11 8.05
N GLN A 340 -1.95 6.86 6.82
CA GLN A 340 -2.68 5.65 6.47
C GLN A 340 -1.74 4.46 6.29
N LYS A 341 -1.92 3.42 7.10
CA LYS A 341 -1.23 2.14 6.92
C LYS A 341 -1.99 1.31 5.90
N ILE A 342 -1.37 1.05 4.75
CA ILE A 342 -2.00 0.34 3.64
C ILE A 342 -1.52 -1.11 3.55
N ARG A 343 -0.29 -1.35 3.96
CA ARG A 343 0.50 -2.52 3.56
C ARG A 343 0.47 -3.69 4.50
N THR A 344 -0.06 -3.55 5.69
CA THR A 344 -0.05 -4.64 6.65
C THR A 344 -1.48 -5.15 6.84
N ASN A 345 -1.68 -6.44 6.69
CA ASN A 345 -2.90 -7.11 7.13
C ASN A 345 -3.24 -6.62 8.54
N LYS A 346 -4.48 -6.18 8.76
CA LYS A 346 -4.94 -5.61 10.04
C LYS A 346 -4.64 -6.52 11.23
N GLU A 347 -4.73 -7.85 11.04
CA GLU A 347 -4.37 -8.84 12.05
C GLU A 347 -2.88 -8.77 12.40
N ILE A 348 -2.00 -8.74 11.38
CA ILE A 348 -0.55 -8.66 11.56
C ILE A 348 -0.18 -7.35 12.26
N ALA A 349 -0.73 -6.22 11.81
CA ALA A 349 -0.47 -4.92 12.42
C ALA A 349 -0.88 -4.88 13.89
N THR A 350 -2.05 -5.45 14.22
CA THR A 350 -2.55 -5.53 15.59
C THR A 350 -1.71 -6.47 16.43
N PHE A 351 -1.34 -7.62 15.90
CA PHE A 351 -0.46 -8.56 16.59
C PHE A 351 0.90 -7.94 16.88
N ILE A 352 1.53 -7.30 15.92
CA ILE A 352 2.83 -6.62 16.11
C ILE A 352 2.70 -5.56 17.23
N LYS A 353 1.66 -4.73 17.19
CA LYS A 353 1.44 -3.73 18.24
C LYS A 353 1.34 -4.38 19.62
N ASN A 354 0.61 -5.48 19.73
CA ASN A 354 0.43 -6.21 20.98
C ASN A 354 1.69 -6.97 21.41
N LEU A 355 2.47 -7.50 20.44
CA LEU A 355 3.74 -8.18 20.69
C LEU A 355 4.76 -7.24 21.37
N PHE A 356 4.84 -5.99 20.91
CA PHE A 356 5.79 -5.02 21.48
C PHE A 356 5.28 -4.33 22.74
N ASP A 357 3.95 -4.26 22.93
CA ASP A 357 3.32 -3.59 24.07
C ASP A 357 2.01 -4.30 24.44
N LEU A 358 2.07 -5.12 25.48
CA LEU A 358 0.92 -5.90 25.95
C LEU A 358 -0.19 -5.03 26.55
N SER A 359 0.07 -3.78 26.92
CA SER A 359 -0.95 -2.86 27.42
C SER A 359 -1.96 -2.44 26.34
N LYS A 360 -1.62 -2.62 25.07
CA LYS A 360 -2.42 -2.21 23.90
C LYS A 360 -3.28 -3.33 23.33
N ARG A 361 -3.59 -4.34 24.11
CA ARG A 361 -4.38 -5.51 23.62
C ARG A 361 -5.73 -5.12 23.06
N ASN A 362 -6.12 -5.76 21.97
CA ASN A 362 -7.47 -5.73 21.41
C ASN A 362 -8.10 -7.13 21.57
N PRO A 363 -9.06 -7.33 22.48
CA PRO A 363 -9.62 -8.65 22.79
C PRO A 363 -10.50 -9.25 21.69
N TYR A 364 -10.89 -8.47 20.68
CA TYR A 364 -11.82 -8.91 19.63
C TYR A 364 -11.15 -9.20 18.28
N GLN A 365 -9.81 -9.33 18.23
CA GLN A 365 -9.09 -9.59 16.99
C GLN A 365 -8.90 -11.10 16.76
N ASN A 366 -9.34 -11.61 15.61
CA ASN A 366 -8.97 -12.93 15.14
C ASN A 366 -7.61 -12.87 14.42
N TYR A 367 -6.75 -13.86 14.65
CA TYR A 367 -5.38 -13.93 14.13
C TYR A 367 -5.14 -15.17 13.26
N SER A 368 -5.85 -15.27 12.14
CA SER A 368 -5.75 -16.41 11.20
C SER A 368 -4.43 -16.45 10.42
N ASN A 369 -3.79 -15.29 10.23
CA ASN A 369 -2.57 -15.13 9.43
C ASN A 369 -1.28 -15.13 10.26
N ILE A 370 -1.38 -15.47 11.56
CA ILE A 370 -0.24 -15.49 12.47
C ILE A 370 -0.10 -16.86 13.09
N SER A 371 1.11 -17.38 13.10
CA SER A 371 1.44 -18.64 13.78
C SER A 371 2.68 -18.49 14.65
N VAL A 372 2.63 -19.13 15.81
CA VAL A 372 3.73 -19.17 16.78
C VAL A 372 4.16 -20.63 16.96
N HIS A 373 5.45 -20.88 16.80
CA HIS A 373 6.06 -22.20 16.92
C HIS A 373 7.16 -22.18 17.98
N TYR A 374 7.29 -23.23 18.76
CA TYR A 374 8.28 -23.34 19.82
C TYR A 374 9.33 -24.39 19.49
N PHE A 375 10.58 -24.07 19.76
CA PHE A 375 11.72 -24.98 19.67
C PHE A 375 12.58 -24.84 20.93
N SER A 376 13.09 -25.95 21.41
CA SER A 376 13.99 -26.00 22.58
C SER A 376 15.46 -25.86 22.20
N ASP A 377 15.81 -26.10 20.93
CA ASP A 377 17.18 -26.09 20.44
C ASP A 377 17.37 -25.36 19.11
N LYS A 378 18.60 -24.92 18.86
CA LYS A 378 18.97 -24.13 17.69
C LYS A 378 18.98 -24.93 16.38
N SER A 379 19.29 -26.22 16.44
CA SER A 379 19.35 -27.08 15.26
C SER A 379 17.95 -27.21 14.65
N GLY A 380 16.95 -27.53 15.49
CA GLY A 380 15.56 -27.60 15.05
C GLY A 380 15.05 -26.30 14.43
N VAL A 381 15.45 -25.12 14.95
CA VAL A 381 15.12 -23.82 14.35
C VAL A 381 15.75 -23.69 12.97
N SER A 382 17.05 -24.00 12.84
CA SER A 382 17.77 -23.88 11.56
C SER A 382 17.15 -24.77 10.48
N ASP A 383 16.84 -26.03 10.83
CA ASP A 383 16.23 -26.97 9.89
C ASP A 383 14.80 -26.57 9.51
N TYR A 384 14.04 -26.03 10.46
CA TYR A 384 12.70 -25.55 10.18
C TYR A 384 12.70 -24.30 9.29
N ILE A 385 13.64 -23.38 9.48
CA ILE A 385 13.81 -22.21 8.59
C ILE A 385 14.10 -22.67 7.16
N LYS A 386 14.99 -23.66 6.94
CA LYS A 386 15.26 -24.22 5.60
C LYS A 386 13.98 -24.73 4.93
N VAL A 387 13.19 -25.53 5.64
CA VAL A 387 11.90 -26.04 5.14
C VAL A 387 10.93 -24.90 4.78
N LEU A 388 10.92 -23.81 5.55
CA LEU A 388 10.07 -22.65 5.29
C LEU A 388 10.55 -21.85 4.07
N THR A 389 11.85 -21.69 3.90
CA THR A 389 12.43 -21.00 2.75
C THR A 389 12.10 -21.71 1.44
N GLU A 390 12.12 -23.06 1.42
CA GLU A 390 11.66 -23.87 0.29
C GLU A 390 10.16 -23.69 -0.03
N LYS A 391 9.37 -23.21 0.93
CA LYS A 391 7.93 -22.92 0.81
C LYS A 391 7.63 -21.41 0.65
N GLU A 392 8.56 -20.66 0.10
CA GLU A 392 8.44 -19.22 -0.17
C GLU A 392 8.22 -18.34 1.07
N TRP A 393 8.66 -18.78 2.26
CA TRP A 393 8.74 -17.96 3.43
C TRP A 393 10.07 -17.19 3.44
N LYS A 394 9.98 -15.89 3.67
CA LYS A 394 11.17 -15.05 3.83
C LYS A 394 11.67 -15.11 5.26
N ALA A 395 12.80 -15.74 5.46
CA ALA A 395 13.57 -15.65 6.70
C ALA A 395 14.34 -14.33 6.68
N ILE A 396 14.26 -13.58 7.77
CA ILE A 396 15.00 -12.34 7.93
C ILE A 396 15.87 -12.44 9.17
N ASN A 397 17.16 -12.18 8.97
CA ASN A 397 18.17 -12.30 10.01
C ASN A 397 18.33 -11.01 10.82
N TYR A 398 18.76 -11.16 12.06
CA TYR A 398 19.32 -10.01 12.79
C TYR A 398 20.64 -9.59 12.14
N THR A 399 20.87 -8.31 12.06
CA THR A 399 22.13 -7.81 11.48
C THR A 399 23.27 -7.97 12.49
N PRO A 400 24.37 -8.66 12.15
CA PRO A 400 25.52 -8.81 13.01
C PRO A 400 26.28 -7.50 13.18
N GLY A 401 26.89 -7.29 14.32
CA GLY A 401 27.86 -6.20 14.53
C GLY A 401 29.25 -6.61 14.05
N LEU A 402 30.11 -5.62 13.77
CA LEU A 402 31.46 -5.87 13.23
C LEU A 402 32.39 -6.66 14.17
N HIS A 403 32.13 -6.61 15.47
CA HIS A 403 33.06 -7.15 16.50
C HIS A 403 32.38 -7.93 17.63
N GLN A 404 31.13 -8.34 17.44
CA GLN A 404 30.36 -9.02 18.49
C GLN A 404 29.68 -10.29 17.95
N ASN A 405 29.85 -11.39 18.67
CA ASN A 405 29.10 -12.61 18.38
C ASN A 405 27.68 -12.51 18.95
N TYR A 406 26.69 -12.62 18.10
CA TYR A 406 25.29 -12.62 18.47
C TYR A 406 24.80 -14.04 18.74
N PRO A 407 23.90 -14.24 19.71
CA PRO A 407 23.39 -15.58 20.01
C PRO A 407 22.60 -16.20 18.85
N TYR A 408 22.09 -15.40 17.93
CA TYR A 408 21.30 -15.87 16.79
C TYR A 408 22.13 -16.31 15.59
N GLU A 409 23.45 -16.09 15.56
CA GLU A 409 24.32 -16.59 14.48
C GLU A 409 24.24 -18.11 14.32
N ALA A 410 23.96 -18.81 15.43
CA ALA A 410 23.89 -20.27 15.44
C ALA A 410 22.65 -20.87 14.74
N PHE A 411 21.62 -20.09 14.44
CA PHE A 411 20.41 -20.56 13.74
C PHE A 411 20.08 -19.77 12.48
N GLN A 412 20.86 -18.74 12.17
CA GLN A 412 20.70 -17.96 10.95
C GLN A 412 21.41 -18.60 9.76
N ASN A 413 20.79 -18.52 8.58
CA ASN A 413 21.50 -18.81 7.34
C ASN A 413 22.11 -17.52 6.80
N TRP A 414 23.43 -17.50 6.59
CA TRP A 414 24.14 -16.34 6.08
C TRP A 414 23.72 -15.85 4.69
N GLN A 415 23.03 -16.69 3.94
CA GLN A 415 22.46 -16.33 2.64
C GLN A 415 21.17 -15.52 2.76
N ASP A 416 20.49 -15.55 3.91
CA ASP A 416 19.27 -14.81 4.12
C ASP A 416 19.55 -13.33 4.42
N GLU A 417 18.68 -12.46 3.95
CA GLU A 417 18.81 -11.01 4.16
C GLU A 417 18.63 -10.63 5.63
N THR A 418 19.37 -9.60 6.03
CA THR A 418 19.32 -9.06 7.40
C THR A 418 18.28 -7.96 7.55
N ALA A 419 17.97 -7.58 8.78
CA ALA A 419 17.05 -6.48 9.10
C ALA A 419 17.40 -5.17 8.38
N HIS A 420 18.69 -4.91 8.12
CA HIS A 420 19.12 -3.73 7.38
C HIS A 420 18.93 -3.87 5.86
N GLN A 421 19.12 -5.04 5.32
CA GLN A 421 19.00 -5.29 3.88
C GLN A 421 17.55 -5.30 3.41
N VAL A 422 16.60 -5.65 4.28
CA VAL A 422 15.16 -5.65 3.95
C VAL A 422 14.47 -4.30 4.13
N VAL A 423 15.22 -3.24 4.38
CA VAL A 423 14.65 -1.89 4.48
C VAL A 423 14.01 -1.49 3.15
N GLY A 424 12.78 -0.98 3.20
CA GLY A 424 12.01 -0.63 2.00
C GLY A 424 11.40 -1.81 1.23
N GLN A 425 11.73 -3.07 1.62
CA GLN A 425 11.15 -4.28 1.02
C GLN A 425 9.97 -4.80 1.84
N GLU A 426 9.17 -5.66 1.25
CA GLU A 426 8.04 -6.35 1.89
C GLU A 426 7.83 -7.72 1.25
N PHE A 427 7.37 -8.69 2.05
CA PHE A 427 7.23 -10.08 1.63
C PHE A 427 5.86 -10.63 2.04
N ASP A 428 5.33 -11.54 1.26
CA ASP A 428 4.02 -12.14 1.54
C ASP A 428 4.04 -12.93 2.85
N ASN A 429 5.05 -13.77 3.03
CA ASN A 429 5.20 -14.63 4.20
C ASN A 429 6.56 -14.37 4.86
N VAL A 430 6.56 -13.96 6.12
CA VAL A 430 7.79 -13.67 6.87
C VAL A 430 7.89 -14.56 8.08
N VAL A 431 9.09 -15.09 8.32
CA VAL A 431 9.44 -15.82 9.54
C VAL A 431 10.57 -15.11 10.27
N VAL A 432 10.42 -15.00 11.59
CA VAL A 432 11.42 -14.42 12.51
C VAL A 432 11.60 -15.29 13.75
N VAL A 433 12.76 -15.17 14.39
CA VAL A 433 13.07 -15.90 15.62
C VAL A 433 13.16 -14.96 16.81
N ILE A 434 12.55 -15.35 17.92
CA ILE A 434 12.66 -14.70 19.23
C ILE A 434 13.26 -15.71 20.20
N ASP A 435 14.46 -15.47 20.70
CA ASP A 435 15.17 -16.34 21.61
C ASP A 435 15.04 -15.89 23.09
N SER A 436 15.79 -16.56 23.97
CA SER A 436 15.81 -16.27 25.41
C SER A 436 16.41 -14.92 25.79
N ASN A 437 16.94 -14.15 24.82
CA ASN A 437 17.41 -12.79 25.05
C ASN A 437 16.27 -11.78 25.21
N PHE A 438 15.08 -12.09 24.70
CA PHE A 438 13.89 -11.23 24.78
C PHE A 438 13.05 -11.55 26.00
N PHE A 439 12.47 -10.51 26.61
CA PHE A 439 11.55 -10.64 27.74
C PHE A 439 10.61 -9.42 27.84
N TYR A 440 9.57 -9.52 28.64
CA TYR A 440 8.70 -8.38 28.92
C TYR A 440 9.11 -7.73 30.25
N ASN A 441 9.32 -6.40 30.22
CA ASN A 441 9.60 -5.61 31.42
C ASN A 441 8.34 -5.37 32.26
N GLU A 442 8.50 -4.68 33.40
CA GLU A 442 7.40 -4.34 34.32
C GLU A 442 6.30 -3.49 33.68
N GLU A 443 6.62 -2.70 32.65
CA GLU A 443 5.65 -1.93 31.86
C GLU A 443 4.93 -2.77 30.79
N ASN A 444 5.12 -4.09 30.76
CA ASN A 444 4.60 -5.00 29.73
C ASN A 444 5.09 -4.69 28.30
N ARG A 445 6.27 -4.11 28.16
CA ARG A 445 6.93 -3.88 26.88
C ARG A 445 7.98 -4.95 26.60
N LEU A 446 8.01 -5.43 25.36
CA LEU A 446 9.04 -6.35 24.92
C LEU A 446 10.40 -5.65 24.91
N THR A 447 11.39 -6.25 25.53
CA THR A 447 12.75 -5.73 25.64
C THR A 447 13.78 -6.85 25.52
N SER A 448 15.07 -6.52 25.54
CA SER A 448 16.16 -7.51 25.46
C SER A 448 17.13 -7.39 26.62
N ARG A 449 17.68 -8.55 27.07
CA ARG A 449 18.60 -8.64 28.23
C ARG A 449 19.98 -8.06 27.93
N LYS A 450 20.45 -8.18 26.68
CA LYS A 450 21.76 -7.72 26.26
C LYS A 450 21.62 -6.61 25.22
N ASN A 451 22.38 -5.57 25.40
CA ASN A 451 22.55 -4.54 24.39
C ASN A 451 23.69 -4.92 23.46
N TYR A 452 23.39 -5.02 22.19
CA TYR A 452 24.35 -5.22 21.12
C TYR A 452 24.57 -3.91 20.35
N TYR A 453 25.44 -3.90 19.37
CA TYR A 453 25.69 -2.72 18.54
C TYR A 453 24.39 -2.18 17.89
N TYR A 454 23.55 -3.08 17.42
CA TYR A 454 22.21 -2.73 16.95
C TYR A 454 21.15 -3.09 18.01
N ASP A 455 20.12 -2.27 18.10
CA ASP A 455 18.98 -2.49 18.99
C ASP A 455 18.15 -3.70 18.54
N ASN A 456 18.12 -4.74 19.35
CA ASN A 456 17.43 -5.99 19.06
C ASN A 456 15.92 -5.81 18.86
N ILE A 457 15.31 -4.93 19.67
CA ILE A 457 13.86 -4.67 19.61
C ILE A 457 13.52 -3.98 18.30
N LYS A 458 14.32 -3.01 17.89
CA LYS A 458 14.13 -2.30 16.62
C LYS A 458 14.40 -3.19 15.42
N MET A 459 15.43 -4.06 15.48
CA MET A 459 15.66 -5.07 14.43
C MET A 459 14.46 -6.03 14.32
N LEU A 460 13.97 -6.56 15.45
CA LEU A 460 12.78 -7.42 15.46
C LEU A 460 11.56 -6.68 14.87
N PHE A 461 11.32 -5.43 15.30
CA PHE A 461 10.25 -4.62 14.76
C PHE A 461 10.39 -4.42 13.25
N GLN A 462 11.60 -4.11 12.78
CA GLN A 462 11.90 -3.99 11.35
C GLN A 462 11.54 -5.27 10.58
N MET A 463 11.94 -6.44 11.09
CA MET A 463 11.70 -7.74 10.46
C MET A 463 10.22 -8.10 10.40
N VAL A 464 9.49 -8.04 11.52
CA VAL A 464 8.08 -8.44 11.56
C VAL A 464 7.18 -7.51 10.75
N THR A 465 7.56 -6.24 10.62
CA THR A 465 6.81 -5.26 9.80
C THR A 465 6.98 -5.44 8.29
N ARG A 466 7.81 -6.39 7.85
CA ARG A 466 7.97 -6.76 6.42
C ARG A 466 6.89 -7.71 5.93
N ALA A 467 6.12 -8.33 6.84
CA ALA A 467 5.07 -9.29 6.49
C ALA A 467 3.82 -8.60 5.91
N ARG A 468 3.36 -9.04 4.73
CA ARG A 468 2.13 -8.58 4.09
C ARG A 468 0.94 -9.50 4.38
N LYS A 469 1.09 -10.83 4.18
CA LYS A 469 0.00 -11.81 4.25
C LYS A 469 0.08 -12.71 5.46
N LYS A 470 1.27 -13.26 5.77
CA LYS A 470 1.45 -14.20 6.90
C LYS A 470 2.70 -13.88 7.69
N LEU A 471 2.59 -13.98 9.00
CA LEU A 471 3.70 -13.82 9.93
C LEU A 471 3.87 -15.07 10.79
N ARG A 472 5.08 -15.62 10.83
CA ARG A 472 5.44 -16.72 11.70
C ARG A 472 6.50 -16.31 12.69
N ILE A 473 6.22 -16.54 13.97
CA ILE A 473 7.16 -16.31 15.05
C ILE A 473 7.67 -17.65 15.53
N ILE A 474 8.96 -17.86 15.48
CA ILE A 474 9.63 -19.00 16.09
C ILE A 474 10.15 -18.55 17.45
N ILE A 475 9.68 -19.17 18.50
CA ILE A 475 10.16 -18.95 19.87
C ILE A 475 11.19 -20.03 20.20
N LEU A 476 12.43 -19.60 20.47
CA LEU A 476 13.52 -20.50 20.82
C LEU A 476 13.80 -20.42 22.31
N ASN A 477 13.49 -21.51 23.02
CA ASN A 477 13.78 -21.69 24.45
C ASN A 477 13.37 -20.47 25.31
N ASN A 478 12.12 -19.99 25.13
CA ASN A 478 11.58 -18.81 25.83
C ASN A 478 10.09 -18.97 26.15
N ASP A 479 9.81 -19.68 27.24
CA ASP A 479 8.46 -20.02 27.67
C ASP A 479 7.62 -18.79 28.05
N ASP A 480 8.26 -17.78 28.61
CA ASP A 480 7.55 -16.55 29.04
C ASP A 480 7.03 -15.77 27.84
N VAL A 481 7.86 -15.56 26.82
CA VAL A 481 7.43 -14.90 25.59
C VAL A 481 6.41 -15.76 24.85
N LEU A 482 6.57 -17.08 24.81
CA LEU A 482 5.57 -18.00 24.23
C LEU A 482 4.20 -17.82 24.90
N LYS A 483 4.13 -17.87 26.24
CA LYS A 483 2.88 -17.68 26.98
C LYS A 483 2.20 -16.36 26.64
N LYS A 484 2.98 -15.27 26.51
CA LYS A 484 2.46 -13.95 26.14
C LYS A 484 1.96 -13.92 24.69
N CYS A 485 2.68 -14.49 23.74
CA CYS A 485 2.24 -14.62 22.34
C CYS A 485 0.93 -15.43 22.24
N LEU A 486 0.86 -16.58 22.93
CA LEU A 486 -0.36 -17.39 22.98
C LEU A 486 -1.54 -16.64 23.60
N SER A 487 -1.28 -15.85 24.66
CA SER A 487 -2.33 -15.03 25.28
C SER A 487 -2.84 -13.90 24.37
N ILE A 488 -2.01 -13.38 23.47
CA ILE A 488 -2.46 -12.43 22.42
C ILE A 488 -3.38 -13.16 21.43
N LEU A 489 -2.97 -14.35 20.96
CA LEU A 489 -3.71 -15.11 19.95
C LEU A 489 -5.05 -15.67 20.46
N HIS A 490 -5.16 -15.96 21.76
CA HIS A 490 -6.34 -16.61 22.35
C HIS A 490 -7.24 -15.68 23.15
N SER A 491 -7.02 -14.37 23.11
CA SER A 491 -7.82 -13.39 23.86
C SER A 491 -9.34 -13.40 23.59
N ASN A 492 -9.79 -14.19 22.61
CA ASN A 492 -11.22 -14.34 22.21
C ASN A 492 -11.90 -15.61 22.75
N LYS A 493 -11.28 -16.44 23.60
CA LYS A 493 -11.84 -17.73 24.01
C LYS A 493 -12.32 -17.80 25.47
N SER A 494 -12.47 -16.66 26.13
CA SER A 494 -12.99 -16.63 27.51
C SER A 494 -14.12 -15.61 27.62
N SER A 495 -15.31 -16.00 27.19
CA SER A 495 -16.62 -15.58 27.72
C SER A 495 -17.68 -16.57 27.29
#